data_4e745e17d452d53a6c62d71122f8357a
#
_entry.id   4e745e17d452d53a6c62d71122f8357a
#
_cell.length_a   1.000
_cell.length_b   1.000
_cell.length_c   1.000
_cell.angle_alpha   90.00
_cell.angle_beta   90.00
_cell.angle_gamma   90.00
#
_symmetry.space_group_name_H-M   'P 1'
#
loop_
_entity.id
_entity.type
_entity.pdbx_description
1 polymer ?
#
loop_
_entity_poly.entity_id
_entity_poly.type
_entity_poly.pdbx_seq_one_letter_code
_entity_poly.pdbx_strand_id
1 'polypeptide(L)' 'TCSIIDEQWQRTIKVSSSNCQQWVLWNPGVALANNMKDLHLGAEHEFVCLEAANTQAQTIPANETVMIAQKVSLS' A
#
# COMPACT_ATOMS: atom_id res chain seq x y z
N THR A 1 3.85 8.42 -7.94
CA THR A 1 4.93 7.78 -7.18
C THR A 1 4.88 8.20 -5.72
N CYS A 2 4.96 7.23 -4.85
CA CYS A 2 5.05 7.42 -3.42
C CYS A 2 6.35 6.82 -2.89
N SER A 3 6.89 7.40 -1.81
CA SER A 3 8.13 6.89 -1.21
C SER A 3 7.98 6.72 0.28
N ILE A 4 8.58 5.66 0.81
CA ILE A 4 8.76 5.43 2.23
C ILE A 4 10.24 5.56 2.53
N ILE A 5 10.57 6.49 3.43
CA ILE A 5 11.95 6.67 3.88
C ILE A 5 12.12 5.91 5.17
N ASP A 6 12.97 4.90 5.15
CA ASP A 6 13.28 4.06 6.29
C ASP A 6 14.67 4.45 6.81
N GLU A 7 14.69 5.28 7.83
CA GLU A 7 15.94 5.81 8.39
C GLU A 7 16.73 4.73 9.14
N GLN A 8 16.04 3.80 9.77
CA GLN A 8 16.69 2.72 10.54
C GLN A 8 17.52 1.82 9.64
N TRP A 9 17.02 1.48 8.46
CA TRP A 9 17.71 0.63 7.50
C TRP A 9 18.41 1.44 6.40
N GLN A 10 18.36 2.77 6.49
CA GLN A 10 18.99 3.70 5.53
C GLN A 10 18.60 3.38 4.08
N ARG A 11 17.30 3.21 3.84
CA ARG A 11 16.77 2.89 2.52
C ARG A 11 15.53 3.72 2.20
N THR A 12 15.29 3.85 0.91
CA THR A 12 14.04 4.43 0.40
C THR A 12 13.31 3.36 -0.41
N ILE A 13 12.05 3.13 -0.08
CA ILE A 13 11.16 2.25 -0.84
C ILE A 13 10.29 3.15 -1.69
N LYS A 14 10.42 3.01 -3.00
CA LYS A 14 9.66 3.82 -3.96
C LYS A 14 8.59 2.95 -4.62
N VAL A 15 7.36 3.40 -4.58
CA VAL A 15 6.23 2.73 -5.21
C VAL A 15 5.67 3.63 -6.30
N SER A 16 5.60 3.10 -7.51
CA SER A 16 4.99 3.76 -8.67
C SER A 16 3.78 2.97 -9.12
N SER A 17 2.82 3.64 -9.72
CA SER A 17 1.64 2.96 -10.24
C SER A 17 1.25 3.47 -11.62
N SER A 18 0.55 2.61 -12.37
CA SER A 18 -0.11 2.96 -13.63
C SER A 18 -1.60 2.74 -13.46
N ASN A 19 -2.39 3.74 -13.86
CA ASN A 19 -3.85 3.71 -13.83
C ASN A 19 -4.46 3.56 -12.43
N CYS A 20 -3.69 3.84 -11.39
CA CYS A 20 -4.17 3.99 -10.03
C CYS A 20 -4.02 5.45 -9.63
N GLN A 21 -5.12 6.09 -9.25
CA GLN A 21 -5.16 7.54 -9.01
C GLN A 21 -5.08 7.91 -7.54
N GLN A 22 -5.25 6.95 -6.65
CA GLN A 22 -5.24 7.16 -5.22
C GLN A 22 -4.20 6.28 -4.53
N TRP A 23 -3.81 6.69 -3.34
CA TRP A 23 -2.95 5.94 -2.45
C TRP A 23 -3.69 5.68 -1.13
N VAL A 24 -3.56 4.47 -0.63
CA VAL A 24 -4.08 4.09 0.69
C VAL A 24 -2.90 3.82 1.61
N LEU A 25 -2.86 4.55 2.72
CA LEU A 25 -1.89 4.34 3.79
C LEU A 25 -2.64 3.82 5.00
N TRP A 26 -2.22 2.68 5.53
CA TRP A 26 -2.99 2.02 6.58
C TRP A 26 -2.13 1.22 7.53
N ASN A 27 -2.54 1.23 8.79
CA ASN A 27 -2.03 0.36 9.84
C ASN A 27 -3.19 0.02 10.78
N PRO A 28 -3.30 -1.22 11.27
CA PRO A 28 -4.44 -1.61 12.11
C PRO A 28 -4.50 -0.90 13.47
N GLY A 29 -3.35 -0.46 14.00
CA GLY A 29 -3.28 0.02 15.37
C GLY A 29 -3.33 -1.11 16.39
N VAL A 30 -3.15 -0.79 17.66
CA VAL A 30 -3.00 -1.80 18.73
C VAL A 30 -4.24 -2.67 18.89
N ALA A 31 -5.41 -2.06 18.99
CA ALA A 31 -6.63 -2.79 19.31
C ALA A 31 -7.01 -3.78 18.21
N LEU A 32 -6.98 -3.34 16.95
CA LEU A 32 -7.32 -4.21 15.82
C LEU A 32 -6.25 -5.28 15.60
N ALA A 33 -4.97 -4.93 15.73
CA ALA A 33 -3.88 -5.89 15.57
C ALA A 33 -3.97 -7.03 16.57
N ASN A 34 -4.35 -6.76 17.82
CA ASN A 34 -4.52 -7.78 18.85
C ASN A 34 -5.66 -8.76 18.56
N ASN A 35 -6.61 -8.36 17.71
CA ASN A 35 -7.71 -9.21 17.28
C ASN A 35 -7.45 -9.93 15.95
N MET A 36 -6.32 -9.70 15.32
CA MET A 36 -5.93 -10.33 14.06
C MET A 36 -5.07 -11.55 14.33
N LYS A 37 -5.57 -12.73 13.95
CA LYS A 37 -4.90 -14.00 14.26
C LYS A 37 -3.56 -14.18 13.58
N ASP A 38 -3.36 -13.51 12.44
CA ASP A 38 -2.15 -13.63 11.63
C ASP A 38 -1.02 -12.72 12.11
N LEU A 39 -1.29 -11.86 13.08
CA LEU A 39 -0.31 -10.91 13.58
C LEU A 39 0.14 -11.31 14.99
N HIS A 40 1.45 -11.30 15.19
CA HIS A 40 2.03 -11.47 16.51
C HIS A 40 1.86 -10.20 17.34
N LEU A 41 2.03 -10.32 18.65
CA LEU A 41 1.92 -9.19 19.57
C LEU A 41 2.94 -8.10 19.20
N GLY A 42 2.47 -6.86 19.08
CA GLY A 42 3.31 -5.71 18.72
C GLY A 42 3.56 -5.53 17.23
N ALA A 43 2.94 -6.34 16.37
CA ALA A 43 3.16 -6.26 14.91
C ALA A 43 2.79 -4.91 14.32
N GLU A 44 1.84 -4.18 14.91
CA GLU A 44 1.41 -2.85 14.45
C GLU A 44 2.55 -1.82 14.46
N HIS A 45 3.62 -2.07 15.20
CA HIS A 45 4.80 -1.20 15.23
C HIS A 45 5.84 -1.56 14.16
N GLU A 46 5.62 -2.62 13.40
CA GLU A 46 6.61 -3.18 12.49
C GLU A 46 6.28 -2.97 11.02
N PHE A 47 5.07 -2.55 10.69
CA PHE A 47 4.69 -2.40 9.29
C PHE A 47 3.73 -1.25 9.03
N VAL A 48 3.66 -0.88 7.77
CA VAL A 48 2.65 0.01 7.24
C VAL A 48 2.25 -0.51 5.85
N CYS A 49 0.97 -0.40 5.53
CA CYS A 49 0.48 -0.71 4.19
C CYS A 49 0.44 0.58 3.36
N LEU A 50 1.10 0.55 2.21
CA LEU A 50 1.04 1.62 1.21
C LEU A 50 0.56 0.99 -0.09
N GLU A 51 -0.64 1.35 -0.50
CA GLU A 51 -1.34 0.68 -1.58
C GLU A 51 -1.69 1.65 -2.69
N ALA A 52 -1.31 1.32 -3.93
CA ALA A 52 -1.83 1.99 -5.10
C ALA A 52 -3.25 1.49 -5.36
N ALA A 53 -4.20 2.40 -5.49
CA ALA A 53 -5.60 2.02 -5.54
C ALA A 53 -6.43 2.99 -6.36
N ASN A 54 -7.64 2.56 -6.71
CA ASN A 54 -8.70 3.40 -7.23
C ASN A 54 -9.86 3.34 -6.23
N THR A 55 -9.92 4.32 -5.34
CA THR A 55 -10.91 4.38 -4.27
C THR A 55 -12.21 5.05 -4.69
N GLN A 56 -12.21 5.68 -5.87
CA GLN A 56 -13.40 6.30 -6.46
C GLN A 56 -13.94 5.41 -7.57
N ALA A 57 -15.27 5.43 -7.73
CA ALA A 57 -15.92 4.63 -8.77
C ALA A 57 -15.42 5.03 -10.16
N GLN A 58 -15.13 4.03 -10.97
CA GLN A 58 -14.74 4.20 -12.37
C GLN A 58 -15.61 3.33 -13.26
N THR A 59 -15.85 3.78 -14.50
CA THR A 59 -16.59 3.02 -15.49
C THR A 59 -15.61 2.43 -16.49
N ILE A 60 -15.71 1.12 -16.69
CA ILE A 60 -14.99 0.42 -17.76
C ILE A 60 -16.03 0.08 -18.83
N PRO A 61 -15.90 0.65 -20.06
CA PRO A 61 -16.83 0.33 -21.13
C PRO A 61 -16.86 -1.16 -21.46
N ALA A 62 -18.00 -1.62 -21.97
CA ALA A 62 -18.15 -3.02 -22.37
C ALA A 62 -17.10 -3.41 -23.39
N ASN A 63 -16.56 -4.63 -23.26
CA ASN A 63 -15.54 -5.20 -24.15
C ASN A 63 -14.19 -4.45 -24.12
N GLU A 64 -13.97 -3.59 -23.15
CA GLU A 64 -12.68 -2.94 -22.92
C GLU A 64 -11.98 -3.50 -21.71
N THR A 65 -10.66 -3.38 -21.71
CA THR A 65 -9.80 -3.86 -20.62
C THR A 65 -9.01 -2.68 -20.07
N VAL A 66 -8.96 -2.57 -18.75
CA VAL A 66 -8.11 -1.61 -18.07
C VAL A 66 -7.02 -2.39 -17.32
N MET A 67 -5.77 -2.01 -17.55
CA MET A 67 -4.63 -2.58 -16.81
C MET A 67 -4.20 -1.61 -15.73
N ILE A 68 -4.03 -2.14 -14.51
CA ILE A 68 -3.40 -1.43 -13.42
C ILE A 68 -2.07 -2.11 -13.11
N ALA A 69 -1.09 -1.34 -12.68
CA ALA A 69 0.23 -1.87 -12.38
C ALA A 69 0.87 -1.13 -11.21
N GLN A 70 1.71 -1.83 -10.48
CA GLN A 70 2.50 -1.29 -9.39
C GLN A 70 3.94 -1.76 -9.54
N LYS A 71 4.88 -0.84 -9.30
CA LYS A 71 6.30 -1.14 -9.31
C LYS A 71 6.90 -0.69 -7.99
N VAL A 72 7.65 -1.59 -7.35
CA VAL A 72 8.37 -1.31 -6.10
C VAL A 72 9.86 -1.37 -6.36
N SER A 73 10.59 -0.37 -5.90
CA SER A 73 12.05 -0.34 -6.00
C SER A 73 12.68 0.10 -4.69
N LEU A 74 13.91 -0.33 -4.48
CA LEU A 74 14.71 0.03 -3.31
C LEU A 74 15.92 0.86 -3.75
N SER A 75 16.26 1.81 -2.93
CA SER A 75 17.47 2.59 -3.13
C SER A 75 18.14 2.99 -1.81
#